data_6d0cb9adadb793f27cbec4a3e112c150
#
_entry.id   6d0cb9adadb793f27cbec4a3e112c150
#
_cell.length_a   1.000
_cell.length_b   1.000
_cell.length_c   1.000
_cell.angle_alpha   90.00
_cell.angle_beta   90.00
_cell.angle_gamma   90.00
#
_symmetry.space_group_name_H-M   'P 1'
#
loop_
_entity.id
_entity.type
_entity.pdbx_description
1 polymer ?
#
loop_
_entity_poly.entity_id
_entity_poly.type
_entity_poly.pdbx_seq_one_letter_code
_entity_poly.pdbx_strand_id
1 'polypeptide(L)'
;MFHIYSMYQLLPWIDKKKLDWDELSLNPRAIHLLEQNPDKINWGWLSENPAAIHLLEQNQYKINWYMLSQNPGAKRLLEQHLDKIDWSMLSLNSGAIHLIEQHLDKIDWSMLSLNPVAIHLLEQNQDKIDWRFLSKNPAAIHLLEQNPDKINWYLLSYNPVAIHLLEQNQDKINWESLSLNPVAIHLLEQNPDKIDWGSLSENPEAIHLLEQNSDKINWESLSLNPVAIHLLEQNPDKIYWDMLSGNPGAIHLLHQNQDKIDWDYLSYNDAAIHLLEQNQDKINWEHLSHNPSIFTYNYSELKRRMKETIAEDLMKERFHPKHMDKWVGWGQEDEEEFV
;
A
#
# COMPACT_ATOMS: atom_id res chain seq x y z
N MET A 1 -13.74 -0.25 20.20
CA MET A 1 -12.78 0.12 19.14
C MET A 1 -13.60 0.67 17.99
N PHE A 2 -13.47 1.96 17.66
CA PHE A 2 -14.30 2.61 16.63
C PHE A 2 -13.92 2.07 15.26
N HIS A 3 -14.87 1.49 14.52
CA HIS A 3 -14.65 1.05 13.14
C HIS A 3 -14.57 2.28 12.22
N ILE A 4 -13.34 2.76 11.97
CA ILE A 4 -13.05 3.87 11.04
C ILE A 4 -13.65 3.59 9.65
N TYR A 5 -13.78 2.32 9.27
CA TYR A 5 -14.24 1.89 7.95
C TYR A 5 -15.74 2.14 7.69
N SER A 6 -16.58 2.30 8.72
CA SER A 6 -18.00 2.68 8.54
C SER A 6 -18.20 4.16 8.19
N MET A 7 -17.11 4.91 8.03
CA MET A 7 -17.13 6.35 7.73
C MET A 7 -17.04 6.66 6.22
N TYR A 8 -16.88 5.63 5.38
CA TYR A 8 -16.83 5.81 3.93
C TYR A 8 -18.18 5.56 3.28
N GLN A 9 -18.46 6.35 2.25
CA GLN A 9 -19.62 6.19 1.37
C GLN A 9 -19.20 6.35 -0.08
N LEU A 10 -19.91 5.73 -1.00
CA LEU A 10 -19.69 5.91 -2.43
C LEU A 10 -19.90 7.36 -2.84
N LEU A 11 -19.14 7.83 -3.81
CA LEU A 11 -19.40 9.08 -4.50
C LEU A 11 -20.81 9.04 -5.14
N PRO A 12 -21.53 10.19 -5.20
CA PRO A 12 -22.93 10.23 -5.62
C PRO A 12 -23.20 9.72 -7.04
N TRP A 13 -22.22 9.83 -7.92
CA TRP A 13 -22.33 9.43 -9.33
C TRP A 13 -22.05 7.95 -9.60
N ILE A 14 -21.53 7.21 -8.61
CA ILE A 14 -21.21 5.78 -8.75
C ILE A 14 -22.47 4.94 -8.82
N ASP A 15 -22.67 4.23 -9.94
CA ASP A 15 -23.77 3.27 -10.09
C ASP A 15 -23.42 1.93 -9.45
N LYS A 16 -24.01 1.66 -8.28
CA LYS A 16 -23.82 0.41 -7.52
C LYS A 16 -24.13 -0.87 -8.31
N LYS A 17 -24.94 -0.78 -9.38
CA LYS A 17 -25.32 -1.94 -10.17
C LYS A 17 -24.23 -2.38 -11.13
N LYS A 18 -23.31 -1.49 -11.43
CA LYS A 18 -22.19 -1.72 -12.35
C LYS A 18 -20.92 -2.17 -11.63
N LEU A 19 -20.87 -2.03 -10.30
CA LEU A 19 -19.71 -2.39 -9.51
C LEU A 19 -19.48 -3.89 -9.49
N ASP A 20 -18.21 -4.28 -9.60
CA ASP A 20 -17.74 -5.64 -9.36
C ASP A 20 -17.56 -5.87 -7.86
N TRP A 21 -18.27 -6.87 -7.32
CA TRP A 21 -18.30 -7.14 -5.88
C TRP A 21 -17.10 -7.98 -5.41
N ASP A 22 -16.44 -8.68 -6.32
CA ASP A 22 -15.21 -9.40 -6.04
C ASP A 22 -14.09 -8.38 -5.77
N GLU A 23 -13.93 -7.40 -6.66
CA GLU A 23 -12.97 -6.30 -6.51
C GLU A 23 -13.28 -5.41 -5.28
N LEU A 24 -14.56 -5.12 -5.03
CA LEU A 24 -14.99 -4.39 -3.83
C LEU A 24 -14.62 -5.13 -2.54
N SER A 25 -14.62 -6.47 -2.54
CA SER A 25 -14.27 -7.25 -1.35
C SER A 25 -12.81 -7.09 -0.94
N LEU A 26 -11.91 -6.74 -1.87
CA LEU A 26 -10.53 -6.36 -1.60
C LEU A 26 -10.39 -4.90 -1.13
N ASN A 27 -11.35 -4.04 -1.50
CA ASN A 27 -11.23 -2.61 -1.24
C ASN A 27 -11.49 -2.28 0.24
N PRO A 28 -10.50 -1.75 1.00
CA PRO A 28 -10.67 -1.51 2.44
C PRO A 28 -11.70 -0.39 2.76
N ARG A 29 -12.03 0.48 1.81
CA ARG A 29 -13.04 1.53 1.98
C ARG A 29 -14.45 1.03 1.71
N ALA A 30 -14.62 -0.17 1.11
CA ALA A 30 -15.90 -0.74 0.77
C ALA A 30 -16.61 -1.44 1.94
N ILE A 31 -16.00 -1.58 3.11
CA ILE A 31 -16.48 -2.43 4.20
C ILE A 31 -17.93 -2.10 4.59
N HIS A 32 -18.28 -0.84 4.75
CA HIS A 32 -19.65 -0.45 5.10
C HIS A 32 -20.66 -0.80 3.98
N LEU A 33 -20.26 -0.71 2.71
CA LEU A 33 -21.08 -1.13 1.58
C LEU A 33 -21.27 -2.65 1.56
N LEU A 34 -20.22 -3.41 1.87
CA LEU A 34 -20.24 -4.88 1.95
C LEU A 34 -21.12 -5.37 3.11
N GLU A 35 -21.09 -4.71 4.27
CA GLU A 35 -21.99 -4.99 5.42
C GLU A 35 -23.46 -4.89 5.05
N GLN A 36 -23.79 -3.93 4.18
CA GLN A 36 -25.17 -3.74 3.71
C GLN A 36 -25.59 -4.76 2.62
N ASN A 37 -24.64 -5.50 2.03
CA ASN A 37 -24.88 -6.42 0.92
C ASN A 37 -24.14 -7.76 1.13
N PRO A 38 -24.42 -8.50 2.20
CA PRO A 38 -23.65 -9.69 2.60
C PRO A 38 -23.74 -10.87 1.63
N ASP A 39 -24.75 -10.87 0.77
CA ASP A 39 -24.98 -11.86 -0.29
C ASP A 39 -24.05 -11.67 -1.50
N LYS A 40 -23.46 -10.49 -1.63
CA LYS A 40 -22.56 -10.13 -2.73
C LYS A 40 -21.07 -10.23 -2.39
N ILE A 41 -20.74 -10.49 -1.13
CA ILE A 41 -19.35 -10.56 -0.66
C ILE A 41 -18.65 -11.77 -1.25
N ASN A 42 -17.50 -11.54 -1.89
CA ASN A 42 -16.51 -12.57 -2.15
C ASN A 42 -15.68 -12.80 -0.87
N TRP A 43 -16.03 -13.81 -0.11
CA TRP A 43 -15.39 -14.11 1.18
C TRP A 43 -13.94 -14.55 1.04
N GLY A 44 -13.54 -15.10 -0.13
CA GLY A 44 -12.17 -15.42 -0.45
C GLY A 44 -11.29 -14.16 -0.44
N TRP A 45 -11.66 -13.20 -1.26
CA TRP A 45 -10.97 -11.90 -1.33
C TRP A 45 -11.10 -11.08 -0.05
N LEU A 46 -12.28 -11.12 0.58
CA LEU A 46 -12.49 -10.43 1.85
C LEU A 46 -11.55 -10.93 2.96
N SER A 47 -11.16 -12.21 2.92
CA SER A 47 -10.25 -12.79 3.92
C SER A 47 -8.85 -12.16 3.91
N GLU A 48 -8.42 -11.60 2.79
CA GLU A 48 -7.17 -10.86 2.66
C GLU A 48 -7.31 -9.40 3.11
N ASN A 49 -8.53 -8.84 3.14
CA ASN A 49 -8.77 -7.44 3.45
C ASN A 49 -8.59 -7.14 4.96
N PRO A 50 -7.57 -6.36 5.37
CA PRO A 50 -7.30 -6.11 6.79
C PRO A 50 -8.39 -5.28 7.49
N ALA A 51 -9.21 -4.55 6.73
CA ALA A 51 -10.32 -3.78 7.24
C ALA A 51 -11.55 -4.63 7.60
N ALA A 52 -11.60 -5.89 7.11
CA ALA A 52 -12.78 -6.75 7.19
C ALA A 52 -12.80 -7.70 8.40
N ILE A 53 -11.85 -7.63 9.32
CA ILE A 53 -11.65 -8.64 10.38
C ILE A 53 -12.94 -8.88 11.18
N HIS A 54 -13.67 -7.84 11.52
CA HIS A 54 -14.92 -7.97 12.28
C HIS A 54 -16.03 -8.73 11.53
N LEU A 55 -16.08 -8.61 10.18
CA LEU A 55 -17.00 -9.39 9.34
C LEU A 55 -16.58 -10.86 9.28
N LEU A 56 -15.30 -11.12 9.22
CA LEU A 56 -14.73 -12.48 9.23
C LEU A 56 -14.94 -13.15 10.58
N GLU A 57 -14.78 -12.43 11.71
CA GLU A 57 -15.09 -12.92 13.06
C GLU A 57 -16.54 -13.38 13.19
N GLN A 58 -17.47 -12.67 12.57
CA GLN A 58 -18.90 -13.02 12.59
C GLN A 58 -19.29 -14.15 11.62
N ASN A 59 -18.44 -14.45 10.61
CA ASN A 59 -18.73 -15.38 9.52
C ASN A 59 -17.59 -16.39 9.31
N GLN A 60 -17.07 -16.96 10.38
CA GLN A 60 -15.85 -17.79 10.35
C GLN A 60 -15.93 -19.00 9.40
N TYR A 61 -17.13 -19.53 9.13
CA TYR A 61 -17.33 -20.65 8.20
C TYR A 61 -17.14 -20.28 6.71
N LYS A 62 -17.06 -19.00 6.40
CA LYS A 62 -16.83 -18.47 5.05
C LYS A 62 -15.37 -18.08 4.77
N ILE A 63 -14.52 -18.09 5.80
CA ILE A 63 -13.13 -17.66 5.71
C ILE A 63 -12.33 -18.55 4.76
N ASN A 64 -11.60 -17.90 3.84
CA ASN A 64 -10.48 -18.54 3.15
C ASN A 64 -9.22 -18.42 4.02
N TRP A 65 -8.86 -19.51 4.71
CA TRP A 65 -7.78 -19.51 5.68
C TRP A 65 -6.40 -19.32 5.06
N TYR A 66 -6.21 -19.71 3.79
CA TYR A 66 -4.99 -19.42 3.03
C TYR A 66 -4.77 -17.89 2.92
N MET A 67 -5.79 -17.15 2.43
CA MET A 67 -5.74 -15.69 2.32
C MET A 67 -5.67 -15.02 3.69
N LEU A 68 -6.43 -15.51 4.68
CA LEU A 68 -6.41 -14.97 6.04
C LEU A 68 -5.03 -15.09 6.70
N SER A 69 -4.28 -16.15 6.42
CA SER A 69 -2.97 -16.39 7.06
C SER A 69 -1.95 -15.29 6.74
N GLN A 70 -2.05 -14.63 5.58
CA GLN A 70 -1.20 -13.49 5.25
C GLN A 70 -1.78 -12.13 5.70
N ASN A 71 -3.04 -12.08 6.17
CA ASN A 71 -3.70 -10.84 6.59
C ASN A 71 -3.14 -10.32 7.92
N PRO A 72 -2.46 -9.15 7.96
CA PRO A 72 -1.82 -8.65 9.18
C PRO A 72 -2.81 -8.27 10.29
N GLY A 73 -4.07 -8.01 9.95
CA GLY A 73 -5.15 -7.73 10.91
C GLY A 73 -5.71 -8.98 11.60
N ALA A 74 -5.42 -10.18 11.09
CA ALA A 74 -6.12 -11.41 11.48
C ALA A 74 -5.55 -12.11 12.73
N LYS A 75 -4.58 -11.51 13.42
CA LYS A 75 -3.87 -12.09 14.58
C LYS A 75 -4.78 -12.91 15.49
N ARG A 76 -5.86 -12.33 16.00
CA ARG A 76 -6.77 -12.96 16.96
C ARG A 76 -7.50 -14.18 16.38
N LEU A 77 -7.95 -14.10 15.12
CA LEU A 77 -8.61 -15.22 14.45
C LEU A 77 -7.63 -16.38 14.24
N LEU A 78 -6.41 -16.11 13.85
CA LEU A 78 -5.34 -17.09 13.65
C LEU A 78 -4.97 -17.79 14.96
N GLU A 79 -4.86 -17.04 16.08
CA GLU A 79 -4.61 -17.59 17.43
C GLU A 79 -5.70 -18.58 17.86
N GLN A 80 -6.95 -18.37 17.45
CA GLN A 80 -8.08 -19.23 17.82
C GLN A 80 -8.22 -20.47 16.95
N HIS A 81 -7.55 -20.54 15.77
CA HIS A 81 -7.74 -21.57 14.76
C HIS A 81 -6.42 -22.09 14.18
N LEU A 82 -5.50 -22.50 15.06
CA LEU A 82 -4.16 -22.98 14.67
C LEU A 82 -4.18 -24.17 13.70
N ASP A 83 -5.25 -24.95 13.70
CA ASP A 83 -5.48 -26.08 12.81
C ASP A 83 -5.80 -25.70 11.36
N LYS A 84 -6.18 -24.45 11.13
CA LYS A 84 -6.58 -23.91 9.82
C LYS A 84 -5.54 -23.00 9.17
N ILE A 85 -4.48 -22.66 9.90
CA ILE A 85 -3.42 -21.78 9.42
C ILE A 85 -2.67 -22.41 8.25
N ASP A 86 -2.54 -21.66 7.15
CA ASP A 86 -1.49 -21.92 6.16
C ASP A 86 -0.18 -21.28 6.67
N TRP A 87 0.72 -22.16 7.14
CA TRP A 87 1.96 -21.73 7.79
C TRP A 87 2.97 -21.10 6.83
N SER A 88 2.90 -21.42 5.52
CA SER A 88 3.73 -20.76 4.51
C SER A 88 3.32 -19.29 4.35
N MET A 89 2.01 -19.02 4.18
CA MET A 89 1.48 -17.66 4.12
C MET A 89 1.67 -16.89 5.43
N LEU A 90 1.49 -17.57 6.59
CA LEU A 90 1.74 -16.96 7.89
C LEU A 90 3.19 -16.50 8.05
N SER A 91 4.15 -17.23 7.49
CA SER A 91 5.58 -16.89 7.58
C SER A 91 5.90 -15.52 6.95
N LEU A 92 5.09 -15.04 5.99
CA LEU A 92 5.17 -13.69 5.41
C LEU A 92 4.46 -12.64 6.27
N ASN A 93 3.58 -13.04 7.19
CA ASN A 93 2.71 -12.13 7.94
C ASN A 93 3.45 -11.45 9.09
N SER A 94 3.87 -10.20 8.89
CA SER A 94 4.55 -9.41 9.92
C SER A 94 3.69 -9.12 11.16
N GLY A 95 2.36 -9.15 11.04
CA GLY A 95 1.42 -8.95 12.15
C GLY A 95 1.28 -10.16 13.07
N ALA A 96 1.74 -11.34 12.63
CA ALA A 96 1.60 -12.61 13.34
C ALA A 96 2.92 -13.16 13.90
N ILE A 97 3.95 -12.34 14.04
CA ILE A 97 5.32 -12.77 14.43
C ILE A 97 5.33 -13.63 15.72
N HIS A 98 4.51 -13.30 16.72
CA HIS A 98 4.43 -14.05 17.96
C HIS A 98 3.86 -15.49 17.80
N LEU A 99 2.99 -15.73 16.79
CA LEU A 99 2.55 -17.09 16.43
C LEU A 99 3.68 -17.88 15.76
N ILE A 100 4.45 -17.21 14.91
CA ILE A 100 5.64 -17.77 14.27
C ILE A 100 6.66 -18.21 15.34
N GLU A 101 6.92 -17.37 16.35
CA GLU A 101 7.83 -17.67 17.46
C GLU A 101 7.42 -18.90 18.28
N GLN A 102 6.11 -19.14 18.41
CA GLN A 102 5.58 -20.26 19.18
C GLN A 102 5.55 -21.60 18.38
N HIS A 103 5.69 -21.55 17.05
CA HIS A 103 5.49 -22.68 16.15
C HIS A 103 6.58 -22.83 15.10
N LEU A 104 7.85 -22.72 15.50
CA LEU A 104 9.02 -22.80 14.63
C LEU A 104 9.16 -24.14 13.87
N ASP A 105 8.44 -25.17 14.30
CA ASP A 105 8.36 -26.47 13.67
C ASP A 105 7.44 -26.51 12.45
N LYS A 106 6.57 -25.50 12.28
CA LYS A 106 5.54 -25.46 11.21
C LYS A 106 5.81 -24.42 10.12
N ILE A 107 6.64 -23.43 10.41
CA ILE A 107 6.86 -22.30 9.50
C ILE A 107 7.64 -22.66 8.24
N ASP A 108 7.43 -21.88 7.19
CA ASP A 108 8.23 -21.92 5.98
C ASP A 108 9.40 -20.93 6.12
N TRP A 109 10.61 -21.45 6.29
CA TRP A 109 11.81 -20.65 6.49
C TRP A 109 12.20 -19.84 5.25
N SER A 110 11.86 -20.31 4.03
CA SER A 110 12.08 -19.54 2.81
C SER A 110 11.21 -18.29 2.79
N MET A 111 9.92 -18.43 3.11
CA MET A 111 9.00 -17.28 3.21
C MET A 111 9.37 -16.38 4.39
N LEU A 112 9.79 -16.96 5.54
CA LEU A 112 10.24 -16.19 6.69
C LEU A 112 11.47 -15.35 6.37
N SER A 113 12.36 -15.80 5.49
CA SER A 113 13.55 -15.05 5.07
C SER A 113 13.21 -13.72 4.37
N LEU A 114 11.99 -13.58 3.82
CA LEU A 114 11.47 -12.31 3.27
C LEU A 114 10.87 -11.40 4.34
N ASN A 115 10.52 -11.93 5.52
CA ASN A 115 9.80 -11.17 6.54
C ASN A 115 10.76 -10.29 7.37
N PRO A 116 10.71 -8.94 7.26
CA PRO A 116 11.68 -8.07 7.93
C PRO A 116 11.55 -8.05 9.45
N VAL A 117 10.37 -8.40 10.00
CA VAL A 117 10.15 -8.43 11.45
C VAL A 117 10.73 -9.69 12.10
N ALA A 118 10.96 -10.74 11.29
CA ALA A 118 11.45 -12.03 11.76
C ALA A 118 12.98 -12.14 11.84
N ILE A 119 13.73 -11.05 11.66
CA ILE A 119 15.20 -11.07 11.55
C ILE A 119 15.88 -11.76 12.75
N HIS A 120 15.39 -11.55 13.96
CA HIS A 120 15.92 -12.16 15.18
C HIS A 120 15.80 -13.70 15.20
N LEU A 121 14.76 -14.25 14.53
CA LEU A 121 14.61 -15.70 14.37
C LEU A 121 15.60 -16.26 13.36
N LEU A 122 15.85 -15.52 12.29
CA LEU A 122 16.81 -15.90 11.26
C LEU A 122 18.25 -15.85 11.80
N GLU A 123 18.59 -14.87 12.65
CA GLU A 123 19.88 -14.82 13.35
C GLU A 123 20.15 -16.06 14.19
N GLN A 124 19.12 -16.57 14.87
CA GLN A 124 19.23 -17.75 15.74
C GLN A 124 19.20 -19.07 14.97
N ASN A 125 18.78 -19.08 13.70
CA ASN A 125 18.56 -20.28 12.89
C ASN A 125 19.17 -20.13 11.48
N GLN A 126 20.45 -19.74 11.41
CA GLN A 126 21.11 -19.42 10.15
C GLN A 126 21.23 -20.60 9.17
N ASP A 127 21.16 -21.84 9.68
CA ASP A 127 21.13 -23.06 8.90
C ASP A 127 19.83 -23.27 8.11
N LYS A 128 18.77 -22.55 8.48
CA LYS A 128 17.44 -22.62 7.84
C LYS A 128 17.15 -21.47 6.89
N ILE A 129 18.03 -20.46 6.81
CA ILE A 129 17.85 -19.27 5.97
C ILE A 129 17.84 -19.64 4.48
N ASP A 130 16.84 -19.16 3.75
CA ASP A 130 16.93 -19.01 2.31
C ASP A 130 17.64 -17.69 1.99
N TRP A 131 18.95 -17.80 1.72
CA TRP A 131 19.83 -16.66 1.47
C TRP A 131 19.45 -15.87 0.21
N ARG A 132 18.81 -16.52 -0.76
CA ARG A 132 18.28 -15.87 -1.96
C ARG A 132 17.20 -14.85 -1.57
N PHE A 133 16.21 -15.28 -0.81
CA PHE A 133 15.14 -14.40 -0.34
C PHE A 133 15.64 -13.39 0.71
N LEU A 134 16.56 -13.81 1.58
CA LEU A 134 17.16 -12.91 2.56
C LEU A 134 17.87 -11.72 1.90
N SER A 135 18.48 -11.91 0.73
CA SER A 135 19.16 -10.83 0.00
C SER A 135 18.23 -9.67 -0.39
N LYS A 136 16.93 -9.93 -0.51
CA LYS A 136 15.91 -8.90 -0.74
C LYS A 136 15.39 -8.25 0.56
N ASN A 137 15.64 -8.86 1.72
CA ASN A 137 15.11 -8.39 3.00
C ASN A 137 15.92 -7.17 3.52
N PRO A 138 15.31 -5.97 3.66
CA PRO A 138 16.05 -4.77 4.05
C PRO A 138 16.55 -4.82 5.51
N ALA A 139 15.96 -5.65 6.38
CA ALA A 139 16.40 -5.79 7.76
C ALA A 139 17.62 -6.72 7.93
N ALA A 140 18.01 -7.45 6.85
CA ALA A 140 18.98 -8.54 6.96
C ALA A 140 20.41 -8.14 6.56
N ILE A 141 20.73 -6.86 6.34
CA ILE A 141 22.01 -6.42 5.78
C ILE A 141 23.19 -6.92 6.59
N HIS A 142 23.13 -6.85 7.91
CA HIS A 142 24.22 -7.31 8.80
C HIS A 142 24.49 -8.84 8.69
N LEU A 143 23.46 -9.67 8.41
CA LEU A 143 23.65 -11.10 8.15
C LEU A 143 24.33 -11.35 6.81
N LEU A 144 23.99 -10.54 5.79
CA LEU A 144 24.59 -10.62 4.47
C LEU A 144 26.06 -10.17 4.50
N GLU A 145 26.40 -9.14 5.28
CA GLU A 145 27.78 -8.69 5.52
C GLU A 145 28.65 -9.80 6.16
N GLN A 146 28.08 -10.57 7.07
CA GLN A 146 28.75 -11.68 7.72
C GLN A 146 28.89 -12.93 6.82
N ASN A 147 28.09 -13.03 5.75
CA ASN A 147 28.02 -14.20 4.88
C ASN A 147 28.06 -13.80 3.38
N PRO A 148 29.10 -13.13 2.90
CA PRO A 148 29.16 -12.57 1.55
C PRO A 148 29.13 -13.63 0.43
N ASP A 149 29.51 -14.85 0.73
CA ASP A 149 29.46 -15.99 -0.16
C ASP A 149 28.04 -16.51 -0.43
N LYS A 150 27.08 -16.17 0.42
CA LYS A 150 25.68 -16.59 0.33
C LYS A 150 24.77 -15.56 -0.33
N ILE A 151 25.28 -14.37 -0.63
CA ILE A 151 24.51 -13.27 -1.21
C ILE A 151 24.01 -13.61 -2.61
N ASN A 152 22.72 -13.44 -2.84
CA ASN A 152 22.15 -13.34 -4.18
C ASN A 152 22.25 -11.90 -4.69
N TRP A 153 23.27 -11.60 -5.48
CA TRP A 153 23.58 -10.26 -5.96
C TRP A 153 22.50 -9.67 -6.88
N TYR A 154 21.75 -10.49 -7.62
CA TYR A 154 20.60 -10.06 -8.41
C TYR A 154 19.52 -9.43 -7.50
N LEU A 155 19.11 -10.15 -6.46
CA LEU A 155 18.08 -9.64 -5.52
C LEU A 155 18.63 -8.54 -4.61
N LEU A 156 19.92 -8.59 -4.25
CA LEU A 156 20.54 -7.53 -3.45
C LEU A 156 20.58 -6.20 -4.19
N SER A 157 20.75 -6.21 -5.52
CA SER A 157 20.80 -4.99 -6.33
C SER A 157 19.47 -4.19 -6.31
N TYR A 158 18.35 -4.84 -6.04
CA TYR A 158 17.05 -4.18 -5.77
C TYR A 158 16.94 -3.59 -4.35
N ASN A 159 17.78 -4.05 -3.41
CA ASN A 159 17.63 -3.71 -1.99
C ASN A 159 18.20 -2.32 -1.71
N PRO A 160 17.37 -1.30 -1.37
CA PRO A 160 17.86 0.08 -1.21
C PRO A 160 18.77 0.26 0.00
N VAL A 161 18.71 -0.64 0.99
CA VAL A 161 19.54 -0.55 2.20
C VAL A 161 20.94 -1.15 1.97
N ALA A 162 21.11 -1.95 0.89
CA ALA A 162 22.34 -2.67 0.60
C ALA A 162 23.38 -1.86 -0.18
N ILE A 163 23.19 -0.57 -0.40
CA ILE A 163 23.99 0.24 -1.33
C ILE A 163 25.50 0.17 -1.04
N HIS A 164 25.90 0.19 0.24
CA HIS A 164 27.31 0.11 0.64
C HIS A 164 27.96 -1.24 0.31
N LEU A 165 27.18 -2.36 0.35
CA LEU A 165 27.68 -3.66 -0.10
C LEU A 165 27.89 -3.71 -1.62
N LEU A 166 27.01 -3.06 -2.37
CA LEU A 166 27.09 -2.94 -3.82
C LEU A 166 28.27 -2.08 -4.25
N GLU A 167 28.53 -0.97 -3.54
CA GLU A 167 29.72 -0.11 -3.75
C GLU A 167 31.03 -0.88 -3.61
N GLN A 168 31.12 -1.77 -2.62
CA GLN A 168 32.30 -2.58 -2.36
C GLN A 168 32.47 -3.76 -3.31
N ASN A 169 31.43 -4.17 -4.04
CA ASN A 169 31.39 -5.36 -4.87
C ASN A 169 30.79 -5.09 -6.26
N GLN A 170 31.27 -4.05 -6.94
CA GLN A 170 30.69 -3.57 -8.20
C GLN A 170 30.77 -4.60 -9.35
N ASP A 171 31.70 -5.56 -9.25
CA ASP A 171 31.83 -6.68 -10.18
C ASP A 171 30.68 -7.70 -10.10
N LYS A 172 29.92 -7.69 -9.00
CA LYS A 172 28.80 -8.61 -8.74
C LYS A 172 27.42 -7.99 -8.95
N ILE A 173 27.34 -6.68 -9.18
CA ILE A 173 26.10 -5.94 -9.36
C ILE A 173 25.32 -6.47 -10.57
N ASN A 174 24.03 -6.73 -10.39
CA ASN A 174 23.08 -6.76 -11.50
C ASN A 174 22.64 -5.33 -11.84
N TRP A 175 23.14 -4.80 -12.94
CA TRP A 175 22.95 -3.39 -13.31
C TRP A 175 21.52 -3.08 -13.78
N GLU A 176 20.79 -4.05 -14.33
CA GLU A 176 19.35 -3.93 -14.63
C GLU A 176 18.57 -3.66 -13.33
N SER A 177 18.74 -4.53 -12.33
CA SER A 177 18.11 -4.38 -11.02
C SER A 177 18.53 -3.09 -10.30
N LEU A 178 19.82 -2.72 -10.41
CA LEU A 178 20.35 -1.50 -9.81
C LEU A 178 19.76 -0.25 -10.44
N SER A 179 19.49 -0.26 -11.75
CA SER A 179 18.90 0.89 -12.46
C SER A 179 17.49 1.23 -11.97
N LEU A 180 16.75 0.26 -11.41
CA LEU A 180 15.47 0.48 -10.71
C LEU A 180 15.62 0.96 -9.27
N ASN A 181 16.81 0.82 -8.67
CA ASN A 181 17.03 1.14 -7.27
C ASN A 181 17.16 2.67 -7.05
N PRO A 182 16.22 3.32 -6.34
CA PRO A 182 16.20 4.79 -6.26
C PRO A 182 17.38 5.40 -5.50
N VAL A 183 18.03 4.64 -4.62
CA VAL A 183 19.18 5.16 -3.85
C VAL A 183 20.54 4.92 -4.53
N ALA A 184 20.53 4.22 -5.69
CA ALA A 184 21.75 3.82 -6.39
C ALA A 184 22.22 4.82 -7.46
N ILE A 185 21.60 5.98 -7.60
CA ILE A 185 21.84 6.93 -8.70
C ILE A 185 23.32 7.30 -8.83
N HIS A 186 24.01 7.56 -7.71
CA HIS A 186 25.44 7.90 -7.73
C HIS A 186 26.35 6.77 -8.27
N LEU A 187 25.98 5.50 -8.08
CA LEU A 187 26.71 4.37 -8.70
C LEU A 187 26.46 4.29 -10.20
N LEU A 188 25.27 4.62 -10.64
CA LEU A 188 24.90 4.66 -12.07
C LEU A 188 25.63 5.82 -12.77
N GLU A 189 25.74 6.99 -12.13
CA GLU A 189 26.53 8.13 -12.62
C GLU A 189 28.01 7.80 -12.82
N GLN A 190 28.58 6.99 -11.92
CA GLN A 190 29.98 6.54 -12.01
C GLN A 190 30.17 5.45 -13.07
N ASN A 191 29.12 4.77 -13.52
CA ASN A 191 29.19 3.64 -14.44
C ASN A 191 28.16 3.77 -15.59
N PRO A 192 28.20 4.84 -16.40
CA PRO A 192 27.17 5.15 -17.39
C PRO A 192 27.04 4.12 -18.53
N ASP A 193 28.11 3.34 -18.75
CA ASP A 193 28.16 2.25 -19.73
C ASP A 193 27.41 0.99 -19.27
N LYS A 194 27.08 0.88 -17.97
CA LYS A 194 26.40 -0.26 -17.37
C LYS A 194 24.91 -0.01 -17.10
N ILE A 195 24.45 1.21 -17.30
CA ILE A 195 23.04 1.58 -17.05
C ILE A 195 22.12 0.79 -17.98
N ASP A 196 21.11 0.12 -17.40
CA ASP A 196 19.93 -0.30 -18.12
C ASP A 196 18.94 0.85 -18.24
N TRP A 197 18.87 1.45 -19.42
CA TRP A 197 18.06 2.65 -19.67
C TRP A 197 16.55 2.36 -19.65
N GLY A 198 16.14 1.12 -19.92
CA GLY A 198 14.75 0.69 -19.75
C GLY A 198 14.31 0.81 -18.31
N SER A 199 15.01 0.13 -17.43
CA SER A 199 14.79 0.17 -15.98
C SER A 199 14.98 1.56 -15.39
N LEU A 200 16.01 2.30 -15.83
CA LEU A 200 16.28 3.66 -15.36
C LEU A 200 15.15 4.62 -15.68
N SER A 201 14.45 4.44 -16.84
CA SER A 201 13.36 5.31 -17.23
C SER A 201 12.14 5.21 -16.31
N GLU A 202 11.98 4.08 -15.59
CA GLU A 202 10.95 3.91 -14.55
C GLU A 202 11.37 4.50 -13.19
N ASN A 203 12.67 4.72 -12.96
CA ASN A 203 13.19 5.16 -11.68
C ASN A 203 12.89 6.65 -11.44
N PRO A 204 12.08 7.02 -10.42
CA PRO A 204 11.69 8.40 -10.19
C PRO A 204 12.85 9.32 -9.77
N GLU A 205 13.93 8.76 -9.20
CA GLU A 205 15.10 9.54 -8.76
C GLU A 205 16.10 9.79 -9.89
N ALA A 206 15.89 9.16 -11.08
CA ALA A 206 16.85 9.22 -12.19
C ALA A 206 16.59 10.36 -13.20
N ILE A 207 15.66 11.27 -12.94
CA ILE A 207 15.19 12.27 -13.91
C ILE A 207 16.33 13.08 -14.52
N HIS A 208 17.30 13.55 -13.71
CA HIS A 208 18.42 14.34 -14.20
C HIS A 208 19.35 13.56 -15.14
N LEU A 209 19.52 12.23 -14.92
CA LEU A 209 20.29 11.37 -15.84
C LEU A 209 19.55 11.19 -17.17
N LEU A 210 18.22 11.06 -17.14
CA LEU A 210 17.39 10.94 -18.33
C LEU A 210 17.38 12.25 -19.14
N GLU A 211 17.33 13.41 -18.49
CA GLU A 211 17.46 14.73 -19.14
C GLU A 211 18.79 14.89 -19.87
N GLN A 212 19.89 14.44 -19.26
CA GLN A 212 21.22 14.50 -19.87
C GLN A 212 21.44 13.49 -21.00
N ASN A 213 20.61 12.44 -21.09
CA ASN A 213 20.74 11.33 -22.03
C ASN A 213 19.41 11.03 -22.73
N SER A 214 18.77 12.05 -23.26
CA SER A 214 17.41 11.95 -23.85
C SER A 214 17.31 11.00 -25.05
N ASP A 215 18.43 10.69 -25.70
CA ASP A 215 18.53 9.72 -26.78
C ASP A 215 18.44 8.27 -26.30
N LYS A 216 18.66 8.02 -25.00
CA LYS A 216 18.66 6.68 -24.39
C LYS A 216 17.36 6.35 -23.65
N ILE A 217 16.43 7.31 -23.51
CA ILE A 217 15.18 7.13 -22.78
C ILE A 217 14.35 6.01 -23.42
N ASN A 218 13.88 5.08 -22.61
CA ASN A 218 12.77 4.20 -22.94
C ASN A 218 11.46 4.93 -22.64
N TRP A 219 10.78 5.38 -23.69
CA TRP A 219 9.58 6.22 -23.57
C TRP A 219 8.34 5.45 -23.06
N GLU A 220 8.28 4.14 -23.29
CA GLU A 220 7.25 3.26 -22.73
C GLU A 220 7.38 3.23 -21.21
N SER A 221 8.55 2.86 -20.68
CA SER A 221 8.86 2.88 -19.26
C SER A 221 8.71 4.27 -18.63
N LEU A 222 9.17 5.33 -19.34
CA LEU A 222 9.04 6.70 -18.87
C LEU A 222 7.59 7.14 -18.71
N SER A 223 6.68 6.61 -19.53
CA SER A 223 5.25 6.94 -19.44
C SER A 223 4.60 6.43 -18.14
N LEU A 224 5.21 5.46 -17.47
CA LEU A 224 4.82 4.99 -16.13
C LEU A 224 5.41 5.85 -15.00
N ASN A 225 6.48 6.61 -15.27
CA ASN A 225 7.20 7.36 -14.24
C ASN A 225 6.43 8.64 -13.83
N PRO A 226 5.89 8.73 -12.59
CA PRO A 226 4.99 9.83 -12.19
C PRO A 226 5.68 11.19 -12.06
N VAL A 227 7.02 11.25 -11.97
CA VAL A 227 7.76 12.50 -11.85
C VAL A 227 8.36 12.98 -13.18
N ALA A 228 8.29 12.14 -14.24
CA ALA A 228 8.85 12.44 -15.56
C ALA A 228 7.91 13.19 -16.51
N ILE A 229 6.79 13.70 -16.03
CA ILE A 229 5.71 14.24 -16.87
C ILE A 229 6.20 15.38 -17.76
N HIS A 230 7.07 16.25 -17.27
CA HIS A 230 7.63 17.36 -18.04
C HIS A 230 8.45 16.90 -19.26
N LEU A 231 9.11 15.74 -19.19
CA LEU A 231 9.83 15.16 -20.34
C LEU A 231 8.85 14.64 -21.41
N LEU A 232 7.71 14.08 -20.98
CA LEU A 232 6.64 13.62 -21.85
C LEU A 232 5.94 14.81 -22.53
N GLU A 233 5.72 15.91 -21.80
CA GLU A 233 5.16 17.17 -22.36
C GLU A 233 6.04 17.77 -23.46
N GLN A 234 7.36 17.67 -23.31
CA GLN A 234 8.32 18.15 -24.31
C GLN A 234 8.41 17.23 -25.54
N ASN A 235 7.94 15.97 -25.42
CA ASN A 235 8.04 14.94 -26.47
C ASN A 235 6.69 14.22 -26.70
N PRO A 236 5.63 14.90 -27.08
CA PRO A 236 4.27 14.36 -27.13
C PRO A 236 4.07 13.23 -28.16
N ASP A 237 4.95 13.13 -29.14
CA ASP A 237 4.97 12.06 -30.14
C ASP A 237 5.55 10.74 -29.63
N LYS A 238 6.22 10.76 -28.47
CA LYS A 238 6.85 9.59 -27.85
C LYS A 238 6.06 9.02 -26.67
N ILE A 239 4.90 9.59 -26.35
CA ILE A 239 4.06 9.14 -25.23
C ILE A 239 3.37 7.81 -25.55
N TYR A 240 3.49 6.86 -24.65
CA TYR A 240 2.71 5.62 -24.62
C TYR A 240 1.45 5.87 -23.77
N TRP A 241 0.34 6.19 -24.46
CA TRP A 241 -0.90 6.68 -23.84
C TRP A 241 -1.62 5.65 -22.98
N ASP A 242 -1.50 4.36 -23.28
CA ASP A 242 -1.98 3.25 -22.45
C ASP A 242 -1.28 3.27 -21.09
N MET A 243 0.05 3.26 -21.09
CA MET A 243 0.85 3.34 -19.85
C MET A 243 0.61 4.66 -19.10
N LEU A 244 0.57 5.78 -19.82
CA LEU A 244 0.31 7.11 -19.24
C LEU A 244 -1.07 7.20 -18.58
N SER A 245 -2.08 6.48 -19.08
CA SER A 245 -3.43 6.50 -18.51
C SER A 245 -3.48 5.96 -17.08
N GLY A 246 -2.60 5.01 -16.75
CA GLY A 246 -2.40 4.50 -15.40
C GLY A 246 -1.54 5.40 -14.49
N ASN A 247 -0.85 6.40 -15.06
CA ASN A 247 0.10 7.23 -14.33
C ASN A 247 -0.60 8.35 -13.51
N PRO A 248 -0.54 8.34 -12.16
CA PRO A 248 -1.24 9.35 -11.36
C PRO A 248 -0.69 10.77 -11.51
N GLY A 249 0.57 10.93 -11.95
CA GLY A 249 1.17 12.24 -12.23
C GLY A 249 0.66 12.90 -13.51
N ALA A 250 0.04 12.14 -14.42
CA ALA A 250 -0.28 12.57 -15.79
C ALA A 250 -1.69 13.17 -15.97
N ILE A 251 -2.47 13.37 -14.92
CA ILE A 251 -3.91 13.70 -15.02
C ILE A 251 -4.17 14.94 -15.87
N HIS A 252 -3.31 15.97 -15.79
CA HIS A 252 -3.50 17.18 -16.59
C HIS A 252 -3.25 16.95 -18.09
N LEU A 253 -2.28 16.07 -18.45
CA LEU A 253 -2.03 15.67 -19.84
C LEU A 253 -3.20 14.84 -20.39
N LEU A 254 -3.72 13.91 -19.60
CA LEU A 254 -4.85 13.08 -19.94
C LEU A 254 -6.12 13.91 -20.14
N HIS A 255 -6.32 14.93 -19.28
CA HIS A 255 -7.45 15.85 -19.43
C HIS A 255 -7.41 16.62 -20.76
N GLN A 256 -6.22 16.98 -21.23
CA GLN A 256 -6.03 17.70 -22.49
C GLN A 256 -6.12 16.80 -23.75
N ASN A 257 -5.94 15.48 -23.58
CA ASN A 257 -5.84 14.51 -24.68
C ASN A 257 -6.80 13.33 -24.48
N GLN A 258 -8.08 13.59 -24.22
CA GLN A 258 -9.06 12.58 -23.84
C GLN A 258 -9.35 11.56 -24.95
N ASP A 259 -9.02 11.88 -26.20
CA ASP A 259 -9.11 10.99 -27.37
C ASP A 259 -8.05 9.88 -27.39
N LYS A 260 -6.98 10.05 -26.59
CA LYS A 260 -5.84 9.12 -26.51
C LYS A 260 -5.84 8.24 -25.27
N ILE A 261 -6.80 8.47 -24.34
CA ILE A 261 -6.88 7.75 -23.08
C ILE A 261 -7.22 6.28 -23.30
N ASP A 262 -6.45 5.40 -22.67
CA ASP A 262 -6.88 4.04 -22.38
C ASP A 262 -7.74 4.06 -21.11
N TRP A 263 -9.05 3.83 -21.28
CA TRP A 263 -10.03 3.93 -20.18
C TRP A 263 -9.97 2.75 -19.22
N ASP A 264 -9.42 1.60 -19.64
CA ASP A 264 -9.21 0.45 -18.77
C ASP A 264 -8.12 0.78 -17.74
N TYR A 265 -6.97 1.26 -18.18
CA TYR A 265 -5.89 1.71 -17.30
C TYR A 265 -6.30 2.92 -16.45
N LEU A 266 -7.03 3.89 -17.05
CA LEU A 266 -7.49 5.07 -16.33
C LEU A 266 -8.44 4.69 -15.17
N SER A 267 -9.24 3.64 -15.32
CA SER A 267 -10.20 3.23 -14.28
C SER A 267 -9.53 2.74 -12.99
N TYR A 268 -8.29 2.23 -13.07
CA TYR A 268 -7.46 1.91 -11.90
C TYR A 268 -6.81 3.15 -11.28
N ASN A 269 -6.61 4.23 -12.05
CA ASN A 269 -5.88 5.40 -11.61
C ASN A 269 -6.68 6.18 -10.55
N ASP A 270 -6.24 6.16 -9.31
CA ASP A 270 -6.95 6.78 -8.17
C ASP A 270 -6.97 8.32 -8.24
N ALA A 271 -6.02 8.93 -8.93
CA ALA A 271 -5.98 10.37 -9.18
C ALA A 271 -6.97 10.82 -10.28
N ALA A 272 -7.49 9.87 -11.11
CA ALA A 272 -8.31 10.17 -12.27
C ALA A 272 -9.82 10.29 -11.97
N ILE A 273 -10.24 10.23 -10.72
CA ILE A 273 -11.67 10.09 -10.34
C ILE A 273 -12.59 11.16 -10.95
N HIS A 274 -12.12 12.41 -11.05
CA HIS A 274 -12.90 13.50 -11.67
C HIS A 274 -13.02 13.36 -13.19
N LEU A 275 -12.01 12.80 -13.86
CA LEU A 275 -12.04 12.56 -15.29
C LEU A 275 -13.00 11.40 -15.63
N LEU A 276 -13.02 10.38 -14.78
CA LEU A 276 -13.97 9.26 -14.85
C LEU A 276 -15.41 9.71 -14.59
N GLU A 277 -15.64 10.61 -13.63
CA GLU A 277 -16.96 11.20 -13.37
C GLU A 277 -17.56 11.88 -14.61
N GLN A 278 -16.72 12.57 -15.37
CA GLN A 278 -17.13 13.27 -16.60
C GLN A 278 -17.36 12.35 -17.80
N ASN A 279 -16.87 11.10 -17.77
CA ASN A 279 -16.87 10.16 -18.89
C ASN A 279 -17.39 8.75 -18.49
N GLN A 280 -18.52 8.71 -17.80
CA GLN A 280 -19.06 7.48 -17.18
C GLN A 280 -19.40 6.37 -18.18
N ASP A 281 -19.58 6.68 -19.46
CA ASP A 281 -19.84 5.74 -20.56
C ASP A 281 -18.59 4.95 -20.99
N LYS A 282 -17.41 5.43 -20.62
CA LYS A 282 -16.11 4.85 -21.01
C LYS A 282 -15.44 4.03 -19.88
N ILE A 283 -16.02 4.05 -18.68
CA ILE A 283 -15.44 3.42 -17.49
C ILE A 283 -15.43 1.90 -17.63
N ASN A 284 -14.28 1.29 -17.33
CA ASN A 284 -14.21 -0.12 -16.94
C ASN A 284 -14.61 -0.24 -15.48
N TRP A 285 -15.83 -0.72 -15.22
CA TRP A 285 -16.41 -0.78 -13.87
C TRP A 285 -15.78 -1.84 -12.97
N GLU A 286 -15.23 -2.92 -13.53
CA GLU A 286 -14.45 -3.91 -12.79
C GLU A 286 -13.23 -3.24 -12.18
N HIS A 287 -12.40 -2.59 -13.01
CA HIS A 287 -11.21 -1.86 -12.59
C HIS A 287 -11.54 -0.70 -11.62
N LEU A 288 -12.61 0.04 -11.90
CA LEU A 288 -13.05 1.12 -11.01
C LEU A 288 -13.47 0.61 -9.62
N SER A 289 -14.00 -0.61 -9.51
CA SER A 289 -14.42 -1.19 -8.24
C SER A 289 -13.25 -1.44 -7.28
N HIS A 290 -12.06 -1.69 -7.81
CA HIS A 290 -10.82 -1.78 -7.04
C HIS A 290 -10.34 -0.41 -6.54
N ASN A 291 -10.64 0.66 -7.27
CA ASN A 291 -10.16 2.02 -7.02
C ASN A 291 -10.71 2.58 -5.69
N PRO A 292 -9.89 2.88 -4.67
CA PRO A 292 -10.38 3.39 -3.39
C PRO A 292 -10.96 4.81 -3.48
N SER A 293 -10.66 5.57 -4.54
CA SER A 293 -11.13 6.95 -4.72
C SER A 293 -12.59 7.07 -5.14
N ILE A 294 -13.28 5.93 -5.41
CA ILE A 294 -14.74 5.91 -5.56
C ILE A 294 -15.48 6.16 -4.23
N PHE A 295 -14.75 6.15 -3.12
CA PHE A 295 -15.29 6.41 -1.78
C PHE A 295 -14.84 7.75 -1.24
N THR A 296 -15.73 8.44 -0.55
CA THR A 296 -15.47 9.65 0.22
C THR A 296 -15.90 9.48 1.67
N TYR A 297 -15.44 10.37 2.54
CA TYR A 297 -15.90 10.37 3.93
C TYR A 297 -17.38 10.75 4.03
N ASN A 298 -18.14 10.01 4.83
CA ASN A 298 -19.47 10.42 5.26
C ASN A 298 -19.33 11.47 6.38
N TYR A 299 -19.20 12.73 5.99
CA TYR A 299 -18.98 13.85 6.93
C TYR A 299 -20.12 14.03 7.93
N SER A 300 -21.35 13.70 7.57
CA SER A 300 -22.49 13.79 8.50
C SER A 300 -22.38 12.75 9.61
N GLU A 301 -22.03 11.53 9.28
CA GLU A 301 -21.80 10.46 10.25
C GLU A 301 -20.55 10.71 11.09
N LEU A 302 -19.45 11.19 10.48
CA LEU A 302 -18.25 11.65 11.19
C LEU A 302 -18.58 12.73 12.23
N LYS A 303 -19.34 13.76 11.83
CA LYS A 303 -19.73 14.86 12.72
C LYS A 303 -20.63 14.37 13.87
N ARG A 304 -21.55 13.45 13.56
CA ARG A 304 -22.43 12.83 14.59
C ARG A 304 -21.59 12.08 15.62
N ARG A 305 -20.70 11.18 15.16
CA ARG A 305 -19.83 10.38 16.04
C ARG A 305 -18.84 11.23 16.84
N MET A 306 -18.22 12.22 16.19
CA MET A 306 -17.33 13.15 16.91
C MET A 306 -18.06 13.87 18.05
N LYS A 307 -19.31 14.33 17.81
CA LYS A 307 -20.11 14.96 18.87
C LYS A 307 -20.39 13.99 20.01
N GLU A 308 -20.77 12.75 19.70
CA GLU A 308 -21.06 11.73 20.71
C GLU A 308 -19.80 11.36 21.52
N THR A 309 -18.67 11.10 20.84
CA THR A 309 -17.41 10.72 21.49
C THR A 309 -16.82 11.85 22.30
N ILE A 310 -16.76 13.07 21.74
CA ILE A 310 -16.23 14.25 22.45
C ILE A 310 -17.14 14.61 23.63
N ALA A 311 -18.45 14.51 23.48
CA ALA A 311 -19.39 14.72 24.58
C ALA A 311 -19.18 13.70 25.70
N GLU A 312 -19.01 12.40 25.36
CA GLU A 312 -18.72 11.36 26.33
C GLU A 312 -17.37 11.57 27.05
N ASP A 313 -16.31 11.91 26.32
CA ASP A 313 -15.00 12.13 26.90
C ASP A 313 -14.96 13.42 27.74
N LEU A 314 -15.64 14.48 27.29
CA LEU A 314 -15.81 15.69 28.09
C LEU A 314 -16.62 15.40 29.37
N MET A 315 -17.69 14.58 29.29
CA MET A 315 -18.47 14.21 30.45
C MET A 315 -17.70 13.30 31.39
N LYS A 316 -16.91 12.36 30.88
CA LYS A 316 -16.12 11.42 31.71
C LYS A 316 -14.90 12.07 32.35
N GLU A 317 -14.18 12.94 31.63
CA GLU A 317 -12.91 13.49 32.12
C GLU A 317 -13.05 14.93 32.65
N ARG A 318 -13.65 15.84 31.89
CA ARG A 318 -13.73 17.27 32.27
C ARG A 318 -14.85 17.59 33.26
N PHE A 319 -16.02 16.96 33.09
CA PHE A 319 -17.16 17.18 33.98
C PHE A 319 -17.29 16.10 35.07
N HIS A 320 -16.27 15.30 35.30
CA HIS A 320 -16.25 14.35 36.41
C HIS A 320 -16.39 15.11 37.75
N PRO A 321 -17.24 14.67 38.69
CA PRO A 321 -17.47 15.34 39.98
C PRO A 321 -16.21 15.72 40.74
N LYS A 322 -15.13 14.93 40.62
CA LYS A 322 -13.81 15.22 41.25
C LYS A 322 -13.11 16.48 40.70
N HIS A 323 -13.62 17.08 39.63
CA HIS A 323 -13.06 18.27 38.98
C HIS A 323 -13.98 19.48 39.08
N MET A 324 -15.13 19.37 39.75
CA MET A 324 -16.09 20.47 39.89
C MET A 324 -15.50 21.74 40.49
N ASP A 325 -14.56 21.59 41.41
CA ASP A 325 -13.87 22.74 42.03
C ASP A 325 -13.10 23.63 41.04
N LYS A 326 -12.73 23.06 39.91
CA LYS A 326 -12.03 23.81 38.82
C LYS A 326 -12.99 24.63 37.93
N TRP A 327 -14.29 24.43 38.08
CA TRP A 327 -15.32 25.06 37.27
C TRP A 327 -16.15 26.08 38.07
N VAL A 328 -15.84 26.29 39.33
CA VAL A 328 -16.44 27.33 40.17
C VAL A 328 -15.98 28.67 39.64
N GLY A 329 -16.92 29.44 39.09
CA GLY A 329 -16.67 30.76 38.45
C GLY A 329 -16.80 30.79 36.94
N TRP A 330 -17.01 29.66 36.25
CA TRP A 330 -17.32 29.67 34.81
C TRP A 330 -18.81 29.98 34.63
N GLY A 331 -19.11 31.12 34.00
CA GLY A 331 -20.47 31.60 33.72
C GLY A 331 -20.95 32.74 34.61
N GLN A 332 -20.08 33.30 35.45
CA GLN A 332 -20.28 34.63 35.98
C GLN A 332 -19.65 35.62 34.99
N GLU A 333 -20.37 35.97 33.92
CA GLU A 333 -20.11 37.23 33.22
C GLU A 333 -20.45 38.33 34.20
N ASP A 334 -19.47 39.14 34.51
CA ASP A 334 -19.66 40.39 35.25
C ASP A 334 -20.64 41.27 34.45
N GLU A 335 -21.89 41.36 34.92
CA GLU A 335 -22.82 42.38 34.52
C GLU A 335 -22.30 43.72 35.10
N GLU A 336 -21.25 44.28 34.51
CA GLU A 336 -20.88 45.67 34.80
C GLU A 336 -20.39 46.35 33.52
N GLU A 337 -21.10 47.46 33.27
CA GLU A 337 -20.77 48.60 32.41
C GLU A 337 -21.23 48.56 30.95
N PHE A 338 -22.50 48.93 30.78
CA PHE A 338 -22.86 49.96 29.82
C PHE A 338 -23.80 50.97 30.50
N VAL A 339 -23.21 52.10 30.99
CA VAL A 339 -23.88 53.39 31.21
C VAL A 339 -23.27 54.37 30.22
#